data_c66c733565749c33afb19862db58faa5
#
_entry.id   c66c733565749c33afb19862db58faa5
#
_cell.length_a   1.000
_cell.length_b   1.000
_cell.length_c   1.000
_cell.angle_alpha   90.00
_cell.angle_beta   90.00
_cell.angle_gamma   90.00
#
_symmetry.space_group_name_H-M   'P 1'
#
loop_
_entity.id
_entity.type
_entity.pdbx_description
1 polymer ?
#
loop_
_entity_poly.entity_id
_entity_poly.type
_entity_poly.pdbx_seq_one_letter_code
_entity_poly.pdbx_strand_id
1 'polypeptide(L)'
;MSSAALMSPPHTVRVGDAVTLHILQTERFKTARLSISAILPADQVLSPRMTLLFGVLRRGSSRFPSQLHINRRLDELYGATLTIRNFHAGDRQGLGFTAEMLDDSCLPAADRGLDILGGVADLLAGLILEPLTDEDGVLRRRSVEQEKQALCDAILADRNQARSYAEGRMRHILYGQEPSGVSLFGRPEQIRDVTAEQLTTLW
;
A
#
# COMPACT_ATOMS: atom_id res chain seq x y z
N MET A 1 -16.09 29.24 -23.78
CA MET A 1 -16.41 27.82 -23.54
C MET A 1 -15.13 27.04 -23.75
N SER A 2 -14.38 26.81 -22.67
CA SER A 2 -13.08 26.12 -22.73
C SER A 2 -13.34 24.63 -22.92
N SER A 3 -12.87 24.09 -24.05
CA SER A 3 -12.84 22.66 -24.34
C SER A 3 -12.12 21.97 -23.16
N ALA A 4 -12.85 21.10 -22.45
CA ALA A 4 -12.23 20.18 -21.51
C ALA A 4 -11.22 19.35 -22.29
N ALA A 5 -9.93 19.66 -22.13
CA ALA A 5 -8.87 18.86 -22.72
C ALA A 5 -9.06 17.44 -22.20
N LEU A 6 -9.53 16.55 -23.06
CA LEU A 6 -9.64 15.12 -22.81
C LEU A 6 -8.24 14.67 -22.33
N MET A 7 -8.18 14.07 -21.15
CA MET A 7 -6.94 13.47 -20.69
C MET A 7 -6.48 12.45 -21.71
N SER A 8 -5.22 12.50 -22.09
CA SER A 8 -4.64 11.48 -22.98
C SER A 8 -4.87 10.09 -22.34
N PRO A 9 -5.20 9.07 -23.14
CA PRO A 9 -5.33 7.73 -22.60
C PRO A 9 -4.02 7.31 -21.92
N PRO A 10 -4.09 6.52 -20.84
CA PRO A 10 -2.88 6.09 -20.17
C PRO A 10 -1.99 5.27 -21.10
N HIS A 11 -0.72 5.59 -21.13
CA HIS A 11 0.27 4.74 -21.78
C HIS A 11 0.51 3.49 -20.94
N THR A 12 0.33 2.32 -21.54
CA THR A 12 0.44 1.05 -20.82
C THR A 12 1.66 0.27 -21.32
N VAL A 13 2.52 -0.12 -20.39
CA VAL A 13 3.73 -0.90 -20.67
C VAL A 13 3.68 -2.19 -19.84
N ARG A 14 3.91 -3.31 -20.50
CA ARG A 14 4.05 -4.59 -19.81
C ARG A 14 5.51 -4.79 -19.40
N VAL A 15 5.72 -5.02 -18.10
CA VAL A 15 7.06 -5.22 -17.50
C VAL A 15 7.16 -6.68 -17.04
N GLY A 16 7.75 -7.54 -17.85
CA GLY A 16 7.73 -8.99 -17.59
C GLY A 16 6.34 -9.59 -17.71
N ASP A 17 6.12 -10.73 -17.03
CA ASP A 17 4.87 -11.51 -17.18
C ASP A 17 3.75 -11.08 -16.23
N ALA A 18 4.10 -10.49 -15.08
CA ALA A 18 3.15 -10.23 -14.00
C ALA A 18 2.91 -8.74 -13.70
N VAL A 19 3.73 -7.84 -14.25
CA VAL A 19 3.66 -6.41 -13.93
C VAL A 19 3.21 -5.62 -15.15
N THR A 20 2.23 -4.74 -14.93
CA THR A 20 1.78 -3.77 -15.94
C THR A 20 1.94 -2.37 -15.37
N LEU A 21 2.66 -1.51 -16.08
CA LEU A 21 2.83 -0.11 -15.75
C LEU A 21 1.84 0.74 -16.56
N HIS A 22 1.04 1.54 -15.87
CA HIS A 22 0.15 2.53 -16.46
C HIS A 22 0.69 3.93 -16.18
N ILE A 23 0.97 4.69 -17.22
CA ILE A 23 1.49 6.05 -17.13
C ILE A 23 0.41 7.02 -17.63
N LEU A 24 -0.04 7.90 -16.76
CA LEU A 24 -0.96 8.99 -17.10
C LEU A 24 -0.21 10.32 -16.94
N GLN A 25 0.20 10.88 -18.05
CA GLN A 25 0.87 12.18 -18.06
C GLN A 25 -0.15 13.32 -18.12
N THR A 26 0.02 14.33 -17.26
CA THR A 26 -0.85 15.49 -17.20
C THR A 26 -0.11 16.70 -16.62
N GLU A 27 -0.35 17.88 -17.18
CA GLU A 27 0.19 19.15 -16.69
C GLU A 27 -0.79 19.90 -15.76
N ARG A 28 -1.90 19.25 -15.38
CA ARG A 28 -2.99 19.87 -14.61
C ARG A 28 -2.68 19.99 -13.13
N PHE A 29 -1.75 19.21 -12.63
CA PHE A 29 -1.43 19.10 -11.21
C PHE A 29 0.05 19.41 -10.97
N LYS A 30 0.34 19.99 -9.82
CA LYS A 30 1.70 20.21 -9.33
C LYS A 30 2.27 19.00 -8.58
N THR A 31 1.46 17.96 -8.43
CA THR A 31 1.83 16.75 -7.70
C THR A 31 1.78 15.54 -8.63
N ALA A 32 2.73 14.65 -8.44
CA ALA A 32 2.75 13.34 -9.06
C ALA A 32 2.29 12.28 -8.05
N ARG A 33 1.78 11.16 -8.55
CA ARG A 33 1.40 10.00 -7.74
C ARG A 33 2.03 8.74 -8.33
N LEU A 34 2.71 8.00 -7.49
CA LEU A 34 3.22 6.66 -7.80
C LEU A 34 2.47 5.64 -6.95
N SER A 35 1.92 4.61 -7.60
CA SER A 35 1.24 3.51 -6.89
C SER A 35 1.76 2.17 -7.37
N ILE A 36 2.08 1.29 -6.43
CA ILE A 36 2.40 -0.12 -6.71
C ILE A 36 1.34 -0.96 -5.99
N SER A 37 0.56 -1.73 -6.74
CA SER A 37 -0.54 -2.49 -6.18
C SER A 37 -0.58 -3.92 -6.72
N ALA A 38 -0.84 -4.87 -5.84
CA ALA A 38 -1.23 -6.23 -6.19
C ALA A 38 -2.76 -6.31 -6.30
N ILE A 39 -3.25 -6.99 -7.32
CA ILE A 39 -4.68 -7.28 -7.51
C ILE A 39 -4.88 -8.78 -7.37
N LEU A 40 -5.53 -9.19 -6.30
CA LEU A 40 -5.69 -10.58 -5.90
C LEU A 40 -7.19 -10.91 -5.76
N PRO A 41 -7.61 -12.17 -5.92
CA PRO A 41 -8.96 -12.58 -5.50
C PRO A 41 -9.20 -12.22 -4.03
N ALA A 42 -10.36 -11.65 -3.70
CA ALA A 42 -10.72 -11.41 -2.32
C ALA A 42 -11.08 -12.75 -1.66
N ASP A 43 -10.34 -13.12 -0.62
CA ASP A 43 -10.44 -14.39 0.09
C ASP A 43 -10.38 -14.19 1.60
N GLN A 44 -11.14 -14.98 2.36
CA GLN A 44 -11.27 -14.82 3.81
C GLN A 44 -9.98 -15.07 4.59
N VAL A 45 -9.05 -15.84 4.03
CA VAL A 45 -7.77 -16.18 4.66
C VAL A 45 -6.64 -15.33 4.09
N LEU A 46 -6.60 -15.21 2.76
CA LEU A 46 -5.52 -14.50 2.06
C LEU A 46 -5.61 -12.98 2.28
N SER A 47 -6.81 -12.39 2.16
CA SER A 47 -6.97 -10.93 2.23
C SER A 47 -6.46 -10.32 3.54
N PRO A 48 -6.80 -10.84 4.73
CA PRO A 48 -6.25 -10.33 5.98
C PRO A 48 -4.73 -10.50 6.10
N ARG A 49 -4.19 -11.63 5.62
CA ARG A 49 -2.74 -11.89 5.64
C ARG A 49 -1.98 -10.92 4.73
N MET A 50 -2.51 -10.64 3.54
CA MET A 50 -1.93 -9.64 2.64
C MET A 50 -2.00 -8.23 3.24
N THR A 51 -3.10 -7.88 3.90
CA THR A 51 -3.23 -6.60 4.62
C THR A 51 -2.16 -6.48 5.70
N LEU A 52 -1.96 -7.53 6.50
CA LEU A 52 -0.91 -7.57 7.52
C LEU A 52 0.49 -7.48 6.89
N LEU A 53 0.74 -8.21 5.80
CA LEU A 53 2.03 -8.19 5.09
C LEU A 53 2.42 -6.76 4.68
N PHE A 54 1.53 -6.03 4.00
CA PHE A 54 1.83 -4.65 3.59
C PHE A 54 2.03 -3.71 4.78
N GLY A 55 1.34 -3.93 5.89
CA GLY A 55 1.60 -3.24 7.14
C GLY A 55 3.02 -3.50 7.67
N VAL A 56 3.46 -4.76 7.65
CA VAL A 56 4.82 -5.16 8.06
C VAL A 56 5.87 -4.54 7.13
N LEU A 57 5.69 -4.61 5.80
CA LEU A 57 6.60 -4.01 4.83
C LEU A 57 6.78 -2.50 5.03
N ARG A 58 5.72 -1.80 5.41
CA ARG A 58 5.76 -0.35 5.70
C ARG A 58 6.61 -0.01 6.93
N ARG A 59 6.92 -0.95 7.82
CA ARG A 59 7.69 -0.68 9.04
C ARG A 59 9.16 -0.42 8.79
N GLY A 60 9.68 -0.86 7.63
CA GLY A 60 11.07 -0.62 7.24
C GLY A 60 11.58 -1.63 6.24
N SER A 61 12.76 -1.36 5.74
CA SER A 61 13.52 -2.22 4.83
C SER A 61 14.99 -2.25 5.24
N SER A 62 15.80 -3.06 4.58
CA SER A 62 17.26 -3.08 4.80
C SER A 62 17.89 -1.69 4.62
N ARG A 63 17.40 -0.92 3.63
CA ARG A 63 17.87 0.45 3.34
C ARG A 63 17.26 1.50 4.26
N PHE A 64 16.03 1.30 4.72
CA PHE A 64 15.29 2.22 5.60
C PHE A 64 14.83 1.46 6.86
N PRO A 65 15.72 1.21 7.83
CA PRO A 65 15.53 0.20 8.88
C PRO A 65 14.49 0.56 9.95
N SER A 66 13.85 1.71 9.85
CA SER A 66 12.76 2.12 10.75
C SER A 66 11.85 3.17 10.12
N GLN A 67 10.66 3.33 10.71
CA GLN A 67 9.71 4.40 10.36
C GLN A 67 10.35 5.79 10.36
N LEU A 68 11.29 6.04 11.28
CA LEU A 68 12.02 7.32 11.33
C LEU A 68 12.84 7.55 10.05
N HIS A 69 13.52 6.52 9.56
CA HIS A 69 14.31 6.62 8.32
C HIS A 69 13.40 6.83 7.10
N ILE A 70 12.26 6.14 7.07
CA ILE A 70 11.25 6.35 6.02
C ILE A 70 10.74 7.77 6.04
N ASN A 71 10.34 8.29 7.21
CA ASN A 71 9.81 9.65 7.33
C ASN A 71 10.87 10.69 6.95
N ARG A 72 12.11 10.55 7.41
CA ARG A 72 13.22 11.44 7.01
C ARG A 72 13.40 11.43 5.48
N ARG A 73 13.36 10.24 4.86
CA ARG A 73 13.48 10.15 3.41
C ARG A 73 12.32 10.84 2.69
N LEU A 74 11.11 10.70 3.19
CA LEU A 74 9.93 11.41 2.64
C LEU A 74 10.06 12.94 2.81
N ASP A 75 10.58 13.41 3.95
CA ASP A 75 10.84 14.83 4.19
C ASP A 75 11.90 15.38 3.21
N GLU A 76 13.00 14.65 2.97
CA GLU A 76 14.01 14.97 1.97
C GLU A 76 13.46 15.02 0.54
N LEU A 77 12.38 14.27 0.27
CA LEU A 77 11.65 14.25 -0.99
C LEU A 77 10.49 15.26 -1.00
N TYR A 78 10.73 16.44 -0.43
CA TYR A 78 9.77 17.55 -0.39
C TYR A 78 8.45 17.24 0.31
N GLY A 79 8.53 16.45 1.40
CA GLY A 79 7.35 16.09 2.15
C GLY A 79 6.42 15.11 1.42
N ALA A 80 6.99 14.25 0.59
CA ALA A 80 6.22 13.19 -0.04
C ALA A 80 5.47 12.36 1.00
N THR A 81 4.28 11.89 0.64
CA THR A 81 3.46 11.07 1.54
C THR A 81 3.45 9.63 1.08
N LEU A 82 3.34 8.70 2.03
CA LEU A 82 3.26 7.27 1.77
C LEU A 82 2.07 6.67 2.52
N THR A 83 1.17 6.05 1.77
CA THR A 83 -0.04 5.39 2.30
C THR A 83 -0.16 3.97 1.79
N ILE A 84 -0.78 3.09 2.59
CA ILE A 84 -1.25 1.78 2.11
C ILE A 84 -2.70 1.96 1.65
N ARG A 85 -2.99 1.54 0.44
CA ARG A 85 -4.36 1.45 -0.06
C ARG A 85 -4.80 0.01 -0.07
N ASN A 86 -5.97 -0.24 0.50
CA ASN A 86 -6.62 -1.54 0.54
C ASN A 86 -8.09 -1.35 0.18
N PHE A 87 -8.53 -1.92 -0.92
CA PHE A 87 -9.87 -1.67 -1.46
C PHE A 87 -10.41 -2.87 -2.22
N HIS A 88 -11.73 -2.96 -2.31
CA HIS A 88 -12.38 -3.90 -3.21
C HIS A 88 -12.40 -3.38 -4.65
N ALA A 89 -12.07 -4.26 -5.59
CA ALA A 89 -12.20 -4.07 -7.03
C ALA A 89 -13.11 -5.20 -7.58
N GLY A 90 -14.42 -5.06 -7.39
CA GLY A 90 -15.38 -6.13 -7.61
C GLY A 90 -15.15 -7.30 -6.65
N ASP A 91 -14.89 -8.48 -7.19
CA ASP A 91 -14.55 -9.72 -6.46
C ASP A 91 -13.08 -9.85 -6.10
N ARG A 92 -12.28 -8.78 -6.33
CA ARG A 92 -10.85 -8.76 -6.06
C ARG A 92 -10.50 -7.74 -4.99
N GLN A 93 -9.38 -7.98 -4.32
CA GLN A 93 -8.71 -7.01 -3.46
C GLN A 93 -7.63 -6.30 -4.25
N GLY A 94 -7.63 -4.97 -4.21
CA GLY A 94 -6.48 -4.15 -4.60
C GLY A 94 -5.75 -3.69 -3.35
N LEU A 95 -4.46 -4.03 -3.25
CA LEU A 95 -3.65 -3.70 -2.08
C LEU A 95 -2.26 -3.25 -2.50
N GLY A 96 -1.78 -2.14 -1.94
CA GLY A 96 -0.46 -1.63 -2.32
C GLY A 96 -0.08 -0.34 -1.65
N PHE A 97 1.09 0.14 -2.00
CA PHE A 97 1.60 1.44 -1.60
C PHE A 97 1.21 2.52 -2.62
N THR A 98 0.83 3.67 -2.11
CA THR A 98 0.63 4.89 -2.90
C THR A 98 1.44 6.01 -2.27
N ALA A 99 2.27 6.64 -3.06
CA ALA A 99 2.99 7.85 -2.68
C ALA A 99 2.48 9.03 -3.51
N GLU A 100 2.33 10.18 -2.86
CA GLU A 100 2.06 11.46 -3.48
C GLU A 100 3.23 12.39 -3.19
N MET A 101 3.70 13.10 -4.22
CA MET A 101 4.90 13.92 -4.17
C MET A 101 4.75 15.17 -5.01
N LEU A 102 5.60 16.16 -4.79
CA LEU A 102 5.73 17.31 -5.68
C LEU A 102 6.27 16.84 -7.03
N ASP A 103 5.74 17.37 -8.13
CA ASP A 103 6.29 17.14 -9.47
C ASP A 103 7.65 17.84 -9.62
N ASP A 104 8.64 17.15 -10.20
CA ASP A 104 10.01 17.66 -10.34
C ASP A 104 10.07 18.99 -11.12
N SER A 105 9.14 19.22 -12.05
CA SER A 105 9.02 20.48 -12.79
C SER A 105 8.64 21.67 -11.91
N CYS A 106 8.08 21.43 -10.74
CA CYS A 106 7.66 22.45 -9.79
C CYS A 106 8.73 22.81 -8.75
N LEU A 107 9.92 22.19 -8.83
CA LEU A 107 11.03 22.46 -7.90
C LEU A 107 11.60 23.87 -8.07
N PRO A 108 12.04 24.53 -6.97
CA PRO A 108 12.80 25.76 -7.01
C PRO A 108 14.07 25.60 -7.86
N ALA A 109 14.54 26.71 -8.43
CA ALA A 109 15.72 26.70 -9.30
C ALA A 109 16.97 26.09 -8.65
N ALA A 110 17.11 26.23 -7.32
CA ALA A 110 18.23 25.68 -6.55
C ALA A 110 18.20 24.14 -6.50
N ASP A 111 17.02 23.53 -6.62
CA ASP A 111 16.81 22.10 -6.37
C ASP A 111 16.38 21.34 -7.65
N ARG A 112 16.47 21.97 -8.82
CA ARG A 112 16.10 21.38 -10.12
C ARG A 112 16.88 20.13 -10.51
N GLY A 113 17.90 19.74 -9.75
CA GLY A 113 18.64 18.50 -9.95
C GLY A 113 18.14 17.32 -9.13
N LEU A 114 17.14 17.52 -8.26
CA LEU A 114 16.56 16.45 -7.46
C LEU A 114 15.59 15.64 -8.32
N ASP A 115 15.71 14.33 -8.24
CA ASP A 115 14.79 13.35 -8.81
C ASP A 115 13.87 12.84 -7.70
N ILE A 116 12.76 13.54 -7.46
CA ILE A 116 11.81 13.16 -6.41
C ILE A 116 11.09 11.87 -6.80
N LEU A 117 10.66 11.75 -8.04
CA LEU A 117 9.96 10.57 -8.52
C LEU A 117 10.85 9.32 -8.40
N GLY A 118 12.11 9.40 -8.85
CA GLY A 118 13.06 8.30 -8.71
C GLY A 118 13.36 7.97 -7.24
N GLY A 119 13.51 8.98 -6.39
CA GLY A 119 13.72 8.80 -4.96
C GLY A 119 12.54 8.09 -4.25
N VAL A 120 11.30 8.43 -4.64
CA VAL A 120 10.09 7.74 -4.14
C VAL A 120 10.01 6.33 -4.69
N ALA A 121 10.31 6.12 -5.98
CA ALA A 121 10.32 4.79 -6.58
C ALA A 121 11.34 3.88 -5.89
N ASP A 122 12.54 4.40 -5.57
CA ASP A 122 13.57 3.68 -4.84
C ASP A 122 13.14 3.33 -3.41
N LEU A 123 12.47 4.25 -2.72
CA LEU A 123 11.88 3.96 -1.40
C LEU A 123 10.86 2.81 -1.48
N LEU A 124 9.90 2.88 -2.42
CA LEU A 124 8.88 1.84 -2.57
C LEU A 124 9.48 0.48 -2.96
N ALA A 125 10.46 0.48 -3.87
CA ALA A 125 11.19 -0.73 -4.24
C ALA A 125 11.89 -1.34 -3.03
N GLY A 126 12.59 -0.53 -2.22
CA GLY A 126 13.23 -0.99 -1.00
C GLY A 126 12.26 -1.62 0.00
N LEU A 127 11.07 -1.03 0.20
CA LEU A 127 10.07 -1.58 1.11
C LEU A 127 9.52 -2.94 0.65
N ILE A 128 9.35 -3.13 -0.67
CA ILE A 128 8.77 -4.34 -1.25
C ILE A 128 9.81 -5.43 -1.45
N LEU A 129 10.99 -5.09 -1.99
CA LEU A 129 11.99 -6.06 -2.44
C LEU A 129 13.05 -6.39 -1.38
N GLU A 130 13.20 -5.52 -0.38
CA GLU A 130 14.25 -5.66 0.63
C GLU A 130 13.70 -5.43 2.05
N PRO A 131 12.61 -6.14 2.46
CA PRO A 131 12.01 -5.92 3.78
C PRO A 131 12.98 -6.29 4.89
N LEU A 132 12.64 -5.86 6.11
CA LEU A 132 13.40 -6.26 7.29
C LEU A 132 13.18 -7.74 7.59
N THR A 133 14.27 -8.50 7.63
CA THR A 133 14.30 -9.91 8.02
C THR A 133 15.14 -10.11 9.28
N ASP A 134 14.90 -11.22 9.98
CA ASP A 134 15.80 -11.75 10.99
C ASP A 134 16.94 -12.54 10.33
N GLU A 135 17.92 -13.02 11.09
CA GLU A 135 19.11 -13.71 10.57
C GLU A 135 18.79 -14.99 9.76
N ASP A 136 17.65 -15.60 10.01
CA ASP A 136 17.15 -16.79 9.32
C ASP A 136 16.40 -16.48 8.00
N GLY A 137 16.35 -15.19 7.57
CA GLY A 137 15.69 -14.75 6.35
C GLY A 137 14.16 -14.61 6.48
N VAL A 138 13.59 -14.86 7.65
CA VAL A 138 12.17 -14.65 7.93
C VAL A 138 11.90 -13.17 8.19
N LEU A 139 10.76 -12.66 7.74
CA LEU A 139 10.32 -11.31 8.06
C LEU A 139 10.44 -11.06 9.56
N ARG A 140 11.02 -9.90 9.93
CA ARG A 140 11.36 -9.56 11.33
C ARG A 140 10.18 -9.80 12.26
N ARG A 141 10.26 -10.82 13.10
CA ARG A 141 9.19 -11.28 14.01
C ARG A 141 8.66 -10.15 14.89
N ARG A 142 9.55 -9.29 15.38
CA ARG A 142 9.15 -8.11 16.17
C ARG A 142 8.24 -7.17 15.37
N SER A 143 8.54 -6.93 14.09
CA SER A 143 7.72 -6.07 13.22
C SER A 143 6.35 -6.71 12.95
N VAL A 144 6.31 -8.04 12.76
CA VAL A 144 5.08 -8.79 12.57
C VAL A 144 4.19 -8.69 13.82
N GLU A 145 4.72 -8.94 15.01
CA GLU A 145 3.92 -8.87 16.25
C GLU A 145 3.40 -7.44 16.53
N GLN A 146 4.22 -6.43 16.28
CA GLN A 146 3.78 -5.04 16.42
C GLN A 146 2.66 -4.68 15.44
N GLU A 147 2.74 -5.18 14.20
CA GLU A 147 1.71 -4.90 13.20
C GLU A 147 0.43 -5.68 13.46
N LYS A 148 0.53 -6.94 13.94
CA LYS A 148 -0.63 -7.72 14.39
C LYS A 148 -1.42 -6.96 15.46
N GLN A 149 -0.72 -6.42 16.47
CA GLN A 149 -1.37 -5.64 17.52
C GLN A 149 -2.05 -4.38 16.94
N ALA A 150 -1.31 -3.60 16.13
CA ALA A 150 -1.83 -2.38 15.52
C ALA A 150 -3.05 -2.66 14.63
N LEU A 151 -3.02 -3.73 13.84
CA LEU A 151 -4.14 -4.12 12.98
C LEU A 151 -5.35 -4.60 13.79
N CYS A 152 -5.13 -5.39 14.84
CA CYS A 152 -6.21 -5.78 15.75
C CYS A 152 -6.87 -4.58 16.41
N ASP A 153 -6.08 -3.61 16.88
CA ASP A 153 -6.59 -2.39 17.50
C ASP A 153 -7.38 -1.55 16.49
N ALA A 154 -6.89 -1.45 15.25
CA ALA A 154 -7.60 -0.75 14.17
C ALA A 154 -8.94 -1.42 13.82
N ILE A 155 -9.00 -2.75 13.74
CA ILE A 155 -10.23 -3.52 13.50
C ILE A 155 -11.25 -3.29 14.63
N LEU A 156 -10.79 -3.25 15.87
CA LEU A 156 -11.65 -2.99 17.03
C LEU A 156 -12.14 -1.54 17.06
N ALA A 157 -11.26 -0.59 16.73
CA ALA A 157 -11.61 0.83 16.67
C ALA A 157 -12.63 1.13 15.55
N ASP A 158 -12.55 0.43 14.42
CA ASP A 158 -13.50 0.59 13.30
C ASP A 158 -14.95 0.28 13.71
N ARG A 159 -15.16 -0.64 14.65
CA ARG A 159 -16.48 -0.95 15.22
C ARG A 159 -17.15 0.25 15.91
N ASN A 160 -16.35 1.21 16.37
CA ASN A 160 -16.84 2.45 17.00
C ASN A 160 -17.20 3.53 15.95
N GLN A 161 -16.89 3.31 14.69
CA GLN A 161 -17.25 4.19 13.59
C GLN A 161 -18.54 3.68 12.94
N ALA A 162 -19.68 4.25 13.34
CA ALA A 162 -21.01 3.77 12.94
C ALA A 162 -21.18 3.60 11.43
N ARG A 163 -20.62 4.52 10.63
CA ARG A 163 -20.69 4.46 9.17
C ARG A 163 -19.92 3.27 8.59
N SER A 164 -18.65 3.14 8.96
CA SER A 164 -17.78 2.06 8.49
C SER A 164 -18.32 0.70 8.91
N TYR A 165 -18.77 0.60 10.17
CA TYR A 165 -19.40 -0.62 10.67
C TYR A 165 -20.68 -0.97 9.89
N ALA A 166 -21.55 0.00 9.62
CA ALA A 166 -22.79 -0.22 8.86
C ALA A 166 -22.49 -0.64 7.42
N GLU A 167 -21.52 -0.01 6.75
CA GLU A 167 -21.09 -0.37 5.41
C GLU A 167 -20.54 -1.81 5.35
N GLY A 168 -19.73 -2.21 6.32
CA GLY A 168 -19.21 -3.57 6.47
C GLY A 168 -20.33 -4.60 6.71
N ARG A 169 -21.29 -4.29 7.58
CA ARG A 169 -22.46 -5.14 7.85
C ARG A 169 -23.37 -5.28 6.63
N MET A 170 -23.64 -4.19 5.93
CA MET A 170 -24.42 -4.19 4.70
C MET A 170 -23.77 -5.09 3.64
N ARG A 171 -22.46 -4.94 3.43
CA ARG A 171 -21.69 -5.78 2.49
C ARG A 171 -21.81 -7.27 2.84
N HIS A 172 -21.64 -7.61 4.11
CA HIS A 172 -21.78 -8.99 4.57
C HIS A 172 -23.18 -9.55 4.38
N ILE A 173 -24.23 -8.75 4.60
CA ILE A 173 -25.62 -9.17 4.41
C ILE A 173 -25.93 -9.38 2.92
N LEU A 174 -25.46 -8.50 2.05
CA LEU A 174 -25.73 -8.55 0.61
C LEU A 174 -24.97 -9.68 -0.10
N TYR A 175 -23.71 -9.88 0.27
CA TYR A 175 -22.81 -10.78 -0.47
C TYR A 175 -22.43 -12.05 0.32
N GLY A 176 -22.67 -12.09 1.64
CA GLY A 176 -22.41 -13.28 2.46
C GLY A 176 -20.95 -13.73 2.39
N GLN A 177 -20.76 -14.95 1.89
CA GLN A 177 -19.45 -15.59 1.73
C GLN A 177 -18.80 -15.32 0.36
N GLU A 178 -19.47 -14.61 -0.53
CA GLU A 178 -18.93 -14.26 -1.83
C GLU A 178 -17.69 -13.32 -1.67
N PRO A 179 -16.76 -13.29 -2.64
CA PRO A 179 -15.56 -12.47 -2.56
C PRO A 179 -15.84 -10.99 -2.26
N SER A 180 -16.90 -10.42 -2.81
CA SER A 180 -17.32 -9.03 -2.54
C SER A 180 -17.78 -8.80 -1.10
N GLY A 181 -18.16 -9.84 -0.36
CA GLY A 181 -18.56 -9.81 1.06
C GLY A 181 -17.41 -9.99 2.05
N VAL A 182 -16.22 -10.38 1.56
CA VAL A 182 -15.05 -10.66 2.41
C VAL A 182 -14.55 -9.39 3.07
N SER A 183 -14.24 -9.46 4.37
CA SER A 183 -13.51 -8.39 5.06
C SER A 183 -12.05 -8.41 4.66
N LEU A 184 -11.54 -7.34 4.07
CA LEU A 184 -10.13 -7.23 3.68
C LEU A 184 -9.17 -7.16 4.88
N PHE A 185 -9.68 -6.73 6.03
CA PHE A 185 -8.92 -6.64 7.29
C PHE A 185 -9.03 -7.92 8.12
N GLY A 186 -10.05 -8.73 7.87
CA GLY A 186 -10.32 -9.93 8.63
C GLY A 186 -10.88 -9.68 10.03
N ARG A 187 -10.64 -10.64 10.91
CA ARG A 187 -11.02 -10.60 12.33
C ARG A 187 -9.77 -10.69 13.21
N PRO A 188 -9.79 -10.10 14.44
CA PRO A 188 -8.63 -10.12 15.32
C PRO A 188 -8.05 -11.53 15.58
N GLU A 189 -8.92 -12.55 15.68
CA GLU A 189 -8.50 -13.93 15.89
C GLU A 189 -7.66 -14.45 14.72
N GLN A 190 -8.10 -14.19 13.48
CA GLN A 190 -7.37 -14.58 12.26
C GLN A 190 -6.00 -13.90 12.17
N ILE A 191 -5.90 -12.63 12.59
CA ILE A 191 -4.63 -11.89 12.58
C ILE A 191 -3.66 -12.41 13.64
N ARG A 192 -4.13 -12.73 14.85
CA ARG A 192 -3.28 -13.24 15.94
C ARG A 192 -2.60 -14.55 15.60
N ASP A 193 -3.26 -15.42 14.84
CA ASP A 193 -2.77 -16.75 14.48
C ASP A 193 -1.74 -16.73 13.33
N VAL A 194 -1.54 -15.60 12.65
CA VAL A 194 -0.57 -15.50 11.55
C VAL A 194 0.86 -15.49 12.09
N THR A 195 1.74 -16.30 11.49
CA THR A 195 3.16 -16.35 11.86
C THR A 195 4.04 -15.56 10.87
N ALA A 196 5.24 -15.19 11.28
CA ALA A 196 6.20 -14.49 10.43
C ALA A 196 6.62 -15.37 9.23
N GLU A 197 6.76 -16.67 9.42
CA GLU A 197 7.09 -17.65 8.40
C GLU A 197 6.00 -17.72 7.32
N GLN A 198 4.72 -17.70 7.73
CA GLN A 198 3.60 -17.67 6.80
C GLN A 198 3.58 -16.38 5.96
N LEU A 199 3.87 -15.23 6.58
CA LEU A 199 3.97 -13.97 5.84
C LEU A 199 5.17 -13.93 4.90
N THR A 200 6.30 -14.50 5.30
CA THR A 200 7.51 -14.62 4.46
C THR A 200 7.24 -15.47 3.22
N THR A 201 6.45 -16.52 3.35
CA THR A 201 6.06 -17.36 2.20
C THR A 201 5.12 -16.63 1.23
N LEU A 202 4.35 -15.65 1.73
CA LEU A 202 3.45 -14.82 0.89
C LEU A 202 4.19 -13.67 0.20
N TRP A 203 5.29 -13.22 0.81
CA TRP A 203 6.16 -12.20 0.26
C TRP A 203 7.03 -12.75 -0.86
#